data_81a8ce558b85276dd1dfd9159c7927df
#
_entry.id   81a8ce558b85276dd1dfd9159c7927df
#
_cell.length_a   1.000
_cell.length_b   1.000
_cell.length_c   1.000
_cell.angle_alpha   90.00
_cell.angle_beta   90.00
_cell.angle_gamma   90.00
#
_symmetry.space_group_name_H-M   'P 1'
#
loop_
_entity.id
_entity.type
_entity.pdbx_description
1 polymer ?
#
loop_
_entity_poly.entity_id
_entity_poly.type
_entity_poly.pdbx_seq_one_letter_code
_entity_poly.pdbx_strand_id
1 'polypeptide(L)'
;GVIRHATAQYNTPSIVKGLAGSPYAITDYYDVHPDLCEDKRRRMKEFTDLVERTHKADMGVIIDFVPNHVSREYHSTAHPRGVVDLGANDNPDWAFSPLNNFYYMPGQKFAPYFDIKGYEEYPARATGNDCFVATPSVNDWYETVKLNYGVFYQGGGEKQFEPIPDTWHKMLHILLFWASKQVDGFRCDMAEMVPREFWAWAIEQVKAQ
;
A
#
# COMPACT_ATOMS: atom_id res chain seq x y z
N GLY A 1 5.92 8.07 -8.41
CA GLY A 1 6.34 6.76 -7.87
C GLY A 1 6.57 5.73 -8.97
N VAL A 2 7.48 4.80 -8.73
CA VAL A 2 7.78 3.68 -9.65
C VAL A 2 6.81 2.53 -9.44
N ILE A 3 6.40 2.29 -8.20
CA ILE A 3 5.52 1.18 -7.82
C ILE A 3 4.13 1.39 -8.44
N ARG A 4 3.52 0.30 -8.90
CA ARG A 4 2.24 0.34 -9.61
C ARG A 4 1.13 0.94 -8.77
N HIS A 5 0.43 1.94 -9.32
CA HIS A 5 -0.61 2.70 -8.66
C HIS A 5 -1.90 2.78 -9.49
N ALA A 6 -2.99 3.21 -8.87
CA ALA A 6 -4.28 3.32 -9.50
C ALA A 6 -4.32 4.48 -10.51
N THR A 7 -4.90 4.21 -11.68
CA THR A 7 -5.26 5.20 -12.70
C THR A 7 -6.63 4.88 -13.25
N ALA A 8 -7.33 5.85 -13.82
CA ALA A 8 -8.64 5.62 -14.45
C ALA A 8 -8.59 4.66 -15.65
N GLN A 9 -7.39 4.45 -16.23
CA GLN A 9 -7.19 3.52 -17.33
C GLN A 9 -7.18 2.04 -16.87
N TYR A 10 -6.66 1.77 -15.66
CA TYR A 10 -6.46 0.40 -15.16
C TYR A 10 -7.41 0.03 -14.01
N ASN A 11 -8.13 1.01 -13.46
CA ASN A 11 -8.97 0.87 -12.28
C ASN A 11 -10.35 1.47 -12.51
N THR A 12 -11.27 1.22 -11.59
CA THR A 12 -12.62 1.78 -11.62
C THR A 12 -12.55 3.31 -11.51
N PRO A 13 -12.93 4.06 -12.56
CA PRO A 13 -12.69 5.52 -12.61
C PRO A 13 -13.36 6.30 -11.48
N SER A 14 -14.49 5.83 -10.96
CA SER A 14 -15.26 6.53 -9.93
C SER A 14 -14.56 6.57 -8.56
N ILE A 15 -13.58 5.71 -8.32
CA ILE A 15 -12.78 5.68 -7.09
C ILE A 15 -11.31 6.02 -7.31
N VAL A 16 -11.01 6.67 -8.43
CA VAL A 16 -9.67 7.20 -8.75
C VAL A 16 -9.76 8.71 -8.89
N LYS A 17 -8.88 9.46 -8.23
CA LYS A 17 -8.86 10.93 -8.34
C LYS A 17 -8.26 11.39 -9.67
N GLY A 18 -9.11 11.83 -10.58
CA GLY A 18 -8.73 12.27 -11.93
C GLY A 18 -8.32 11.10 -12.84
N LEU A 19 -7.89 11.41 -14.06
CA LEU A 19 -7.53 10.39 -15.05
C LEU A 19 -6.22 9.69 -14.73
N ALA A 20 -5.23 10.43 -14.28
CA ALA A 20 -3.90 9.93 -13.95
C ALA A 20 -3.84 9.20 -12.59
N GLY A 21 -4.84 9.39 -11.74
CA GLY A 21 -4.84 8.86 -10.37
C GLY A 21 -3.77 9.49 -9.48
N SER A 22 -3.53 8.86 -8.35
CA SER A 22 -2.47 9.25 -7.42
C SER A 22 -1.32 8.24 -7.45
N PRO A 23 -0.06 8.69 -7.60
CA PRO A 23 1.11 7.80 -7.52
C PRO A 23 1.28 7.20 -6.12
N TYR A 24 0.48 7.60 -5.14
CA TYR A 24 0.46 7.11 -3.77
C TYR A 24 -0.71 6.15 -3.48
N ALA A 25 -1.62 5.92 -4.43
CA ALA A 25 -2.66 4.90 -4.32
C ALA A 25 -2.16 3.58 -4.95
N ILE A 26 -1.32 2.86 -4.23
CA ILE A 26 -0.65 1.65 -4.72
C ILE A 26 -1.65 0.53 -4.97
N THR A 27 -1.57 -0.10 -6.14
CA THR A 27 -2.39 -1.26 -6.52
C THR A 27 -1.62 -2.57 -6.49
N ASP A 28 -0.28 -2.53 -6.61
CA ASP A 28 0.58 -3.71 -6.51
C ASP A 28 1.98 -3.28 -6.06
N TYR A 29 2.37 -3.65 -4.84
CA TYR A 29 3.68 -3.31 -4.30
C TYR A 29 4.85 -4.03 -4.98
N TYR A 30 4.60 -5.12 -5.68
CA TYR A 30 5.64 -5.95 -6.31
C TYR A 30 5.82 -5.65 -7.80
N ASP A 31 5.12 -4.63 -8.31
CA ASP A 31 5.11 -4.32 -9.73
C ASP A 31 5.53 -2.88 -10.03
N VAL A 32 6.10 -2.68 -11.21
CA VAL A 32 6.42 -1.36 -11.78
C VAL A 32 5.19 -0.84 -12.51
N HIS A 33 4.93 0.47 -12.39
CA HIS A 33 3.80 1.09 -13.10
C HIS A 33 3.98 0.96 -14.64
N PRO A 34 3.00 0.38 -15.34
CA PRO A 34 3.19 -0.01 -16.75
C PRO A 34 3.42 1.15 -17.71
N ASP A 35 2.93 2.35 -17.38
CA ASP A 35 3.09 3.52 -18.25
C ASP A 35 4.47 4.21 -18.13
N LEU A 36 5.36 3.68 -17.29
CA LEU A 36 6.75 4.11 -17.17
C LEU A 36 7.71 3.34 -18.09
N CYS A 37 7.21 2.40 -18.87
CA CYS A 37 8.01 1.45 -19.63
C CYS A 37 7.66 1.50 -21.11
N GLU A 38 8.64 1.21 -21.96
CA GLU A 38 8.43 1.05 -23.40
C GLU A 38 7.66 -0.25 -23.72
N ASP A 39 8.08 -1.37 -23.12
CA ASP A 39 7.36 -2.65 -23.17
C ASP A 39 6.79 -3.00 -21.79
N LYS A 40 5.47 -2.86 -21.65
CA LYS A 40 4.75 -3.16 -20.40
C LYS A 40 4.99 -4.57 -19.85
N ARG A 41 5.32 -5.55 -20.71
CA ARG A 41 5.63 -6.93 -20.30
C ARG A 41 7.03 -7.06 -19.69
N ARG A 42 7.92 -6.12 -20.01
CA ARG A 42 9.32 -6.09 -19.55
C ARG A 42 9.57 -5.01 -18.49
N ARG A 43 8.54 -4.39 -17.95
CA ARG A 43 8.64 -3.22 -17.05
C ARG A 43 9.59 -3.42 -15.85
N MET A 44 9.60 -4.58 -15.22
CA MET A 44 10.54 -4.86 -14.13
C MET A 44 11.98 -4.93 -14.64
N LYS A 45 12.20 -5.53 -15.81
CA LYS A 45 13.53 -5.57 -16.41
C LYS A 45 14.01 -4.17 -16.80
N GLU A 46 13.15 -3.37 -17.42
CA GLU A 46 13.50 -2.00 -17.80
C GLU A 46 13.84 -1.15 -16.56
N PHE A 47 13.13 -1.36 -15.45
CA PHE A 47 13.45 -0.72 -14.17
C PHE A 47 14.83 -1.17 -13.64
N THR A 48 15.12 -2.47 -13.62
CA THR A 48 16.43 -2.96 -13.15
C THR A 48 17.57 -2.50 -14.05
N ASP A 49 17.34 -2.41 -15.37
CA ASP A 49 18.31 -1.84 -16.32
C ASP A 49 18.54 -0.33 -16.06
N LEU A 50 17.49 0.41 -15.66
CA LEU A 50 17.61 1.80 -15.23
C LEU A 50 18.49 1.93 -13.98
N VAL A 51 18.26 1.09 -12.97
CA VAL A 51 19.08 1.08 -11.75
C VAL A 51 20.55 0.82 -12.10
N GLU A 52 20.82 -0.19 -12.92
CA GLU A 52 22.19 -0.50 -13.37
C GLU A 52 22.85 0.65 -14.11
N ARG A 53 22.14 1.31 -15.04
CA ARG A 53 22.69 2.49 -15.75
C ARG A 53 22.95 3.66 -14.83
N THR A 54 22.09 3.86 -13.82
CA THR A 54 22.24 4.93 -12.83
C THR A 54 23.50 4.70 -11.99
N HIS A 55 23.74 3.47 -11.53
CA HIS A 55 24.96 3.09 -10.80
C HIS A 55 26.22 3.26 -11.65
N LYS A 56 26.18 2.89 -12.94
CA LYS A 56 27.31 3.12 -13.86
C LYS A 56 27.64 4.60 -14.06
N ALA A 57 26.69 5.49 -13.78
CA ALA A 57 26.89 6.94 -13.79
C ALA A 57 27.27 7.50 -12.42
N ASP A 58 27.65 6.64 -11.46
CA ASP A 58 28.02 7.00 -10.09
C ASP A 58 26.91 7.75 -9.32
N MET A 59 25.66 7.34 -9.55
CA MET A 59 24.46 7.87 -8.89
C MET A 59 23.69 6.77 -8.18
N GLY A 60 23.04 7.11 -7.07
CA GLY A 60 22.13 6.21 -6.36
C GLY A 60 20.69 6.34 -6.83
N VAL A 61 19.88 5.32 -6.56
CA VAL A 61 18.45 5.26 -6.85
C VAL A 61 17.65 5.20 -5.56
N ILE A 62 16.79 6.19 -5.35
CA ILE A 62 15.82 6.23 -4.26
C ILE A 62 14.42 6.13 -4.87
N ILE A 63 13.58 5.24 -4.35
CA ILE A 63 12.17 5.12 -4.78
C ILE A 63 11.20 5.51 -3.68
N ASP A 64 10.01 5.98 -4.08
CA ASP A 64 8.92 6.19 -3.14
C ASP A 64 8.39 4.86 -2.61
N PHE A 65 8.19 4.79 -1.30
CA PHE A 65 7.51 3.72 -0.60
C PHE A 65 6.33 4.31 0.17
N VAL A 66 5.14 3.76 -0.03
CA VAL A 66 3.90 4.26 0.58
C VAL A 66 3.45 3.27 1.66
N PRO A 67 3.79 3.49 2.94
CA PRO A 67 3.54 2.52 4.00
C PRO A 67 2.16 2.65 4.66
N ASN A 68 1.53 3.83 4.60
CA ASN A 68 0.33 4.12 5.39
C ASN A 68 -0.96 3.55 4.80
N HIS A 69 -1.05 3.45 3.47
CA HIS A 69 -2.29 3.10 2.76
C HIS A 69 -2.02 2.48 1.41
N VAL A 70 -3.04 1.87 0.84
CA VAL A 70 -3.06 1.31 -0.52
C VAL A 70 -4.30 1.79 -1.27
N SER A 71 -4.38 1.54 -2.57
CA SER A 71 -5.62 1.73 -3.35
C SER A 71 -6.73 0.82 -2.81
N ARG A 72 -8.00 1.25 -2.95
CA ARG A 72 -9.14 0.37 -2.65
C ARG A 72 -9.17 -0.88 -3.52
N GLU A 73 -8.66 -0.80 -4.74
CA GLU A 73 -8.51 -1.95 -5.64
C GLU A 73 -7.11 -2.59 -5.55
N TYR A 74 -6.45 -2.49 -4.39
CA TYR A 74 -5.17 -3.18 -4.19
C TYR A 74 -5.33 -4.69 -4.41
N HIS A 75 -4.54 -5.23 -5.31
CA HIS A 75 -4.39 -6.65 -5.54
C HIS A 75 -3.06 -6.90 -6.26
N SER A 76 -2.17 -7.67 -5.64
CA SER A 76 -0.89 -7.98 -6.27
C SER A 76 -1.03 -9.19 -7.22
N THR A 77 -0.63 -9.00 -8.46
CA THR A 77 -0.46 -10.07 -9.45
C THR A 77 1.00 -10.44 -9.68
N ALA A 78 1.91 -9.64 -9.15
CA ALA A 78 3.36 -9.79 -9.34
C ALA A 78 4.11 -10.23 -8.07
N HIS A 79 3.40 -10.54 -6.97
CA HIS A 79 4.06 -11.00 -5.74
C HIS A 79 4.83 -12.30 -5.98
N PRO A 80 5.98 -12.50 -5.31
CA PRO A 80 6.75 -13.73 -5.39
C PRO A 80 5.93 -14.97 -4.98
N ARG A 81 6.28 -16.11 -5.52
CA ARG A 81 5.61 -17.38 -5.20
C ARG A 81 5.68 -17.65 -3.68
N GLY A 82 4.53 -17.98 -3.10
CA GLY A 82 4.41 -18.29 -1.67
C GLY A 82 4.18 -17.06 -0.77
N VAL A 83 4.21 -15.85 -1.33
CA VAL A 83 3.83 -14.64 -0.61
C VAL A 83 2.32 -14.55 -0.50
N VAL A 84 1.82 -14.32 0.72
CA VAL A 84 0.40 -14.05 0.98
C VAL A 84 0.16 -12.56 0.85
N ASP A 85 -0.75 -12.17 -0.04
CA ASP A 85 -1.04 -10.75 -0.32
C ASP A 85 -1.72 -10.05 0.85
N LEU A 86 -1.64 -8.72 0.87
CA LEU A 86 -2.33 -7.89 1.86
C LEU A 86 -3.84 -8.16 1.84
N GLY A 87 -4.41 -8.35 3.01
CA GLY A 87 -5.84 -8.60 3.21
C GLY A 87 -6.30 -10.03 2.91
N ALA A 88 -5.46 -10.89 2.32
CA ALA A 88 -5.86 -12.24 1.90
C ALA A 88 -6.31 -13.15 3.04
N ASN A 89 -5.77 -12.94 4.24
CA ASN A 89 -6.10 -13.71 5.45
C ASN A 89 -6.89 -12.89 6.47
N ASP A 90 -7.33 -11.69 6.12
CA ASP A 90 -8.10 -10.84 7.03
C ASP A 90 -9.46 -11.47 7.39
N ASN A 91 -9.88 -11.25 8.62
CA ASN A 91 -11.25 -11.51 9.03
C ASN A 91 -12.05 -10.19 8.98
N PRO A 92 -12.91 -9.99 7.97
CA PRO A 92 -13.65 -8.75 7.77
C PRO A 92 -14.80 -8.55 8.77
N ASP A 93 -15.13 -9.56 9.58
CA ASP A 93 -16.13 -9.45 10.65
C ASP A 93 -15.58 -8.75 11.90
N TRP A 94 -14.27 -8.53 11.94
CA TRP A 94 -13.61 -7.83 13.04
C TRP A 94 -13.20 -6.41 12.61
N ALA A 95 -13.70 -5.42 13.33
CA ALA A 95 -13.34 -4.03 13.09
C ALA A 95 -11.84 -3.78 13.26
N PHE A 96 -11.22 -4.45 14.24
CA PHE A 96 -9.79 -4.45 14.49
C PHE A 96 -9.29 -5.82 14.94
N SER A 97 -8.14 -6.19 14.40
CA SER A 97 -7.28 -7.27 14.89
C SER A 97 -5.85 -6.98 14.45
N PRO A 98 -4.82 -7.17 15.29
CA PRO A 98 -3.43 -6.98 14.87
C PRO A 98 -3.00 -7.98 13.77
N LEU A 99 -3.78 -9.03 13.52
CA LEU A 99 -3.56 -10.00 12.45
C LEU A 99 -4.22 -9.59 11.12
N ASN A 100 -5.16 -8.63 11.13
CA ASN A 100 -5.73 -8.06 9.92
C ASN A 100 -4.81 -6.98 9.33
N ASN A 101 -4.73 -6.93 8.00
CA ASN A 101 -3.97 -5.88 7.31
C ASN A 101 -4.76 -4.57 7.15
N PHE A 102 -6.08 -4.64 7.24
CA PHE A 102 -6.98 -3.50 7.13
C PHE A 102 -7.87 -3.35 8.36
N TYR A 103 -8.44 -2.15 8.51
CA TYR A 103 -9.53 -1.88 9.47
C TYR A 103 -10.85 -2.02 8.74
N TYR A 104 -11.79 -2.77 9.31
CA TYR A 104 -13.10 -3.01 8.72
C TYR A 104 -14.22 -2.30 9.49
N MET A 105 -15.32 -2.08 8.81
CA MET A 105 -16.59 -1.63 9.41
C MET A 105 -17.64 -2.73 9.19
N PRO A 106 -17.68 -3.75 10.07
CA PRO A 106 -18.54 -4.91 9.90
C PRO A 106 -20.00 -4.51 9.74
N GLY A 107 -20.69 -5.14 8.78
CA GLY A 107 -22.09 -4.87 8.50
C GLY A 107 -22.39 -3.59 7.72
N GLN A 108 -21.36 -2.79 7.38
CA GLN A 108 -21.53 -1.52 6.66
C GLN A 108 -20.97 -1.63 5.24
N LYS A 109 -21.75 -1.21 4.24
CA LYS A 109 -21.29 -1.07 2.85
C LYS A 109 -20.57 0.26 2.68
N PHE A 110 -19.48 0.27 1.92
CA PHE A 110 -18.83 1.51 1.50
C PHE A 110 -19.79 2.36 0.67
N ALA A 111 -20.14 3.54 1.14
CA ALA A 111 -21.17 4.40 0.56
C ALA A 111 -20.79 5.88 0.72
N PRO A 112 -19.77 6.36 0.00
CA PRO A 112 -19.37 7.78 0.06
C PRO A 112 -20.51 8.69 -0.42
N TYR A 113 -20.42 9.98 -0.10
CA TYR A 113 -21.43 10.99 -0.47
C TYR A 113 -21.37 11.41 -1.96
N PHE A 114 -20.72 10.63 -2.82
CA PHE A 114 -20.61 10.85 -4.26
C PHE A 114 -20.78 9.53 -5.01
N ASP A 115 -20.99 9.60 -6.33
CA ASP A 115 -21.20 8.41 -7.16
C ASP A 115 -19.92 7.56 -7.28
N ILE A 116 -20.04 6.27 -6.98
CA ILE A 116 -18.99 5.26 -7.11
C ILE A 116 -19.37 4.17 -8.13
N LYS A 117 -20.04 4.55 -9.20
CA LYS A 117 -20.51 3.62 -10.21
C LYS A 117 -19.41 2.65 -10.66
N GLY A 118 -19.73 1.36 -10.58
CA GLY A 118 -18.83 0.27 -10.98
C GLY A 118 -17.92 -0.24 -9.86
N TYR A 119 -18.00 0.33 -8.64
CA TYR A 119 -17.28 -0.17 -7.47
C TYR A 119 -18.19 -0.55 -6.33
N GLU A 120 -17.90 -1.68 -5.71
CA GLU A 120 -18.60 -2.15 -4.50
C GLU A 120 -17.59 -2.66 -3.47
N GLU A 121 -17.80 -2.33 -2.20
CA GLU A 121 -16.99 -2.81 -1.08
C GLU A 121 -17.90 -3.13 0.12
N TYR A 122 -17.82 -4.38 0.59
CA TYR A 122 -18.54 -4.84 1.78
C TYR A 122 -17.73 -5.93 2.49
N PRO A 123 -17.49 -5.80 3.81
CA PRO A 123 -17.70 -4.58 4.59
C PRO A 123 -16.74 -3.46 4.15
N ALA A 124 -17.11 -2.22 4.43
CA ALA A 124 -16.27 -1.07 4.17
C ALA A 124 -14.96 -1.14 4.96
N ARG A 125 -13.87 -0.62 4.38
CA ARG A 125 -12.56 -0.47 5.03
C ARG A 125 -12.26 0.99 5.31
N ALA A 126 -11.49 1.24 6.37
CA ALA A 126 -11.07 2.59 6.75
C ALA A 126 -10.28 3.27 5.63
N THR A 127 -10.53 4.55 5.43
CA THR A 127 -9.86 5.38 4.42
C THR A 127 -8.48 5.85 4.91
N GLY A 128 -7.53 6.00 4.01
CA GLY A 128 -6.11 6.20 4.32
C GLY A 128 -5.75 7.41 5.18
N ASN A 129 -6.59 8.43 5.23
CA ASN A 129 -6.42 9.62 6.08
C ASN A 129 -7.05 9.46 7.48
N ASP A 130 -7.02 8.26 8.04
CA ASP A 130 -7.60 7.92 9.35
C ASP A 130 -9.11 8.20 9.43
N CYS A 131 -9.81 8.01 8.32
CA CYS A 131 -11.27 8.13 8.25
C CYS A 131 -11.91 6.74 8.45
N PHE A 132 -12.41 6.49 9.67
CA PHE A 132 -12.96 5.20 10.10
C PHE A 132 -14.50 5.16 9.96
N VAL A 133 -15.03 5.65 8.85
CA VAL A 133 -16.45 5.60 8.52
C VAL A 133 -16.68 5.00 7.13
N ALA A 134 -17.82 4.33 6.94
CA ALA A 134 -18.18 3.74 5.65
C ALA A 134 -18.58 4.79 4.59
N THR A 135 -18.76 6.04 5.00
CA THR A 135 -19.26 7.14 4.19
C THR A 135 -18.25 8.30 4.12
N PRO A 136 -17.03 8.10 3.60
CA PRO A 136 -16.08 9.19 3.47
C PRO A 136 -16.60 10.28 2.51
N SER A 137 -16.11 11.49 2.69
CA SER A 137 -16.39 12.62 1.81
C SER A 137 -15.42 12.69 0.63
N VAL A 138 -15.69 13.57 -0.33
CA VAL A 138 -14.78 13.88 -1.44
C VAL A 138 -13.45 14.48 -0.98
N ASN A 139 -13.43 15.06 0.23
CA ASN A 139 -12.21 15.65 0.82
C ASN A 139 -11.34 14.61 1.54
N ASP A 140 -11.88 13.43 1.82
CA ASP A 140 -11.11 12.30 2.35
C ASP A 140 -10.28 11.65 1.23
N TRP A 141 -9.33 10.82 1.62
CA TRP A 141 -8.54 10.04 0.66
C TRP A 141 -9.33 8.80 0.19
N TYR A 142 -10.55 9.02 -0.29
CA TYR A 142 -11.54 7.98 -0.56
C TYR A 142 -11.07 6.87 -1.51
N GLU A 143 -10.07 7.14 -2.35
CA GLU A 143 -9.46 6.17 -3.25
C GLU A 143 -8.53 5.17 -2.54
N THR A 144 -8.27 5.37 -1.25
CA THR A 144 -7.29 4.63 -0.47
C THR A 144 -7.91 3.87 0.69
N VAL A 145 -7.20 2.83 1.16
CA VAL A 145 -7.51 2.04 2.34
C VAL A 145 -6.34 2.10 3.30
N LYS A 146 -6.62 2.38 4.59
CA LYS A 146 -5.64 2.42 5.66
C LYS A 146 -5.06 1.05 5.94
N LEU A 147 -3.73 0.94 6.03
CA LEU A 147 -3.05 -0.26 6.51
C LEU A 147 -3.04 -0.31 8.04
N ASN A 148 -3.24 -1.51 8.57
CA ASN A 148 -3.30 -1.76 10.01
C ASN A 148 -1.96 -2.28 10.53
N TYR A 149 -1.27 -1.43 11.28
CA TYR A 149 0.00 -1.77 11.95
C TYR A 149 -0.18 -2.20 13.41
N GLY A 150 -1.37 -2.59 13.84
CA GLY A 150 -1.64 -3.03 15.21
C GLY A 150 -1.99 -1.91 16.18
N VAL A 151 -2.43 -0.76 15.68
CA VAL A 151 -2.93 0.35 16.51
C VAL A 151 -4.44 0.40 16.43
N PHE A 152 -5.12 0.26 17.57
CA PHE A 152 -6.58 0.31 17.63
C PHE A 152 -7.07 1.76 17.82
N TYR A 153 -7.09 2.52 16.71
CA TYR A 153 -7.46 3.94 16.74
C TYR A 153 -8.87 4.19 17.30
N GLN A 154 -9.85 3.38 16.93
CA GLN A 154 -11.23 3.48 17.42
C GLN A 154 -11.37 3.08 18.89
N GLY A 155 -10.41 2.35 19.44
CA GLY A 155 -10.30 1.97 20.85
C GLY A 155 -9.35 2.85 21.67
N GLY A 156 -9.15 4.12 21.25
CA GLY A 156 -8.30 5.06 21.99
C GLY A 156 -6.81 4.99 21.62
N GLY A 157 -6.44 4.34 20.54
CA GLY A 157 -5.04 4.27 20.08
C GLY A 157 -4.20 3.22 20.79
N GLU A 158 -4.84 2.21 21.39
CA GLU A 158 -4.15 1.06 22.00
C GLU A 158 -3.24 0.37 20.98
N LYS A 159 -1.99 0.13 21.38
CA LYS A 159 -0.99 -0.56 20.56
C LYS A 159 -0.95 -2.05 20.91
N GLN A 160 -1.14 -2.89 19.90
CA GLN A 160 -1.07 -4.35 20.04
C GLN A 160 0.02 -4.89 19.12
N PHE A 161 1.25 -4.94 19.63
CA PHE A 161 2.45 -5.33 18.89
C PHE A 161 3.02 -6.69 19.30
N GLU A 162 2.32 -7.40 20.20
CA GLU A 162 2.63 -8.76 20.66
C GLU A 162 1.41 -9.70 20.44
N PRO A 163 1.46 -10.63 19.51
CA PRO A 163 2.55 -10.87 18.55
C PRO A 163 2.73 -9.72 17.55
N ILE A 164 3.88 -9.67 16.88
CA ILE A 164 4.14 -8.66 15.83
C ILE A 164 3.00 -8.70 14.80
N PRO A 165 2.39 -7.56 14.47
CA PRO A 165 1.30 -7.50 13.49
C PRO A 165 1.68 -8.06 12.12
N ASP A 166 0.76 -8.77 11.48
CA ASP A 166 0.99 -9.39 10.17
C ASP A 166 1.43 -8.37 9.11
N THR A 167 0.88 -7.16 9.14
CA THR A 167 1.27 -6.07 8.23
C THR A 167 2.75 -5.73 8.31
N TRP A 168 3.39 -5.81 9.51
CA TRP A 168 4.81 -5.52 9.62
C TRP A 168 5.66 -6.49 8.81
N HIS A 169 5.35 -7.78 8.88
CA HIS A 169 6.07 -8.81 8.11
C HIS A 169 5.90 -8.61 6.61
N LYS A 170 4.68 -8.31 6.16
CA LYS A 170 4.39 -8.06 4.75
C LYS A 170 5.08 -6.81 4.22
N MET A 171 5.05 -5.71 4.97
CA MET A 171 5.70 -4.47 4.57
C MET A 171 7.22 -4.58 4.59
N LEU A 172 7.80 -5.30 5.56
CA LEU A 172 9.22 -5.62 5.54
C LEU A 172 9.60 -6.43 4.30
N HIS A 173 8.80 -7.45 3.96
CA HIS A 173 9.06 -8.25 2.76
C HIS A 173 9.04 -7.40 1.48
N ILE A 174 8.12 -6.44 1.38
CA ILE A 174 8.06 -5.50 0.25
C ILE A 174 9.35 -4.65 0.19
N LEU A 175 9.79 -4.10 1.31
CA LEU A 175 11.04 -3.33 1.38
C LEU A 175 12.25 -4.16 0.95
N LEU A 176 12.35 -5.40 1.45
CA LEU A 176 13.43 -6.33 1.09
C LEU A 176 13.36 -6.75 -0.39
N PHE A 177 12.15 -6.91 -0.94
CA PHE A 177 11.97 -7.18 -2.36
C PHE A 177 12.57 -6.06 -3.23
N TRP A 178 12.27 -4.80 -2.93
CA TRP A 178 12.83 -3.68 -3.69
C TRP A 178 14.32 -3.47 -3.42
N ALA A 179 14.80 -3.70 -2.19
CA ALA A 179 16.23 -3.72 -1.89
C ALA A 179 16.97 -4.77 -2.75
N SER A 180 16.36 -5.94 -2.97
CA SER A 180 16.91 -6.98 -3.86
C SER A 180 17.02 -6.54 -5.33
N LYS A 181 16.31 -5.47 -5.74
CA LYS A 181 16.43 -4.83 -7.06
C LYS A 181 17.54 -3.77 -7.08
N GLN A 182 18.33 -3.71 -6.02
CA GLN A 182 19.49 -2.82 -5.89
C GLN A 182 19.15 -1.32 -5.85
N VAL A 183 17.95 -0.96 -5.38
CA VAL A 183 17.68 0.44 -5.01
C VAL A 183 18.50 0.79 -3.77
N ASP A 184 19.02 2.01 -3.72
CA ASP A 184 19.91 2.47 -2.64
C ASP A 184 19.16 3.02 -1.44
N GLY A 185 17.86 3.28 -1.58
CA GLY A 185 17.04 3.75 -0.49
C GLY A 185 15.58 3.99 -0.84
N PHE A 186 14.83 4.40 0.19
CA PHE A 186 13.40 4.67 0.10
C PHE A 186 13.08 6.07 0.62
N ARG A 187 12.24 6.79 -0.11
CA ARG A 187 11.51 7.94 0.43
C ARG A 187 10.16 7.43 0.91
N CYS A 188 9.92 7.49 2.22
CA CYS A 188 8.69 6.96 2.81
C CYS A 188 7.62 8.05 2.89
N ASP A 189 6.54 7.87 2.13
CA ASP A 189 5.41 8.78 2.13
C ASP A 189 4.59 8.65 3.41
N MET A 190 4.17 9.77 4.02
CA MET A 190 3.33 9.81 5.23
C MET A 190 3.88 8.90 6.37
N ALA A 191 5.19 8.88 6.54
CA ALA A 191 5.89 8.01 7.49
C ALA A 191 5.44 8.22 8.94
N GLU A 192 5.02 9.44 9.29
CA GLU A 192 4.52 9.82 10.61
C GLU A 192 3.16 9.18 10.97
N MET A 193 2.40 8.72 9.97
CA MET A 193 1.14 8.01 10.19
C MET A 193 1.32 6.51 10.47
N VAL A 194 2.56 6.03 10.45
CA VAL A 194 2.94 4.64 10.74
C VAL A 194 3.68 4.60 12.08
N PRO A 195 3.42 3.61 12.94
CA PRO A 195 4.06 3.55 14.26
C PRO A 195 5.59 3.58 14.18
N ARG A 196 6.22 4.41 15.01
CA ARG A 196 7.70 4.50 15.07
C ARG A 196 8.35 3.16 15.41
N GLU A 197 7.64 2.32 16.16
CA GLU A 197 8.11 0.99 16.56
C GLU A 197 8.27 0.08 15.34
N PHE A 198 7.37 0.17 14.35
CA PHE A 198 7.54 -0.51 13.06
C PHE A 198 8.83 -0.05 12.36
N TRP A 199 9.07 1.26 12.29
CA TRP A 199 10.26 1.79 11.64
C TRP A 199 11.54 1.33 12.34
N ALA A 200 11.59 1.36 13.66
CA ALA A 200 12.75 0.87 14.42
C ALA A 200 13.02 -0.60 14.10
N TRP A 201 11.99 -1.44 14.10
CA TRP A 201 12.08 -2.87 13.80
C TRP A 201 12.46 -3.16 12.34
N ALA A 202 11.85 -2.46 11.36
CA ALA A 202 12.06 -2.73 9.95
C ALA A 202 13.41 -2.19 9.41
N ILE A 203 13.80 -0.98 9.83
CA ILE A 203 15.02 -0.33 9.31
C ILE A 203 16.27 -1.15 9.63
N GLU A 204 16.37 -1.73 10.83
CA GLU A 204 17.50 -2.58 11.20
C GLU A 204 17.64 -3.77 10.25
N GLN A 205 16.52 -4.39 9.88
CA GLN A 205 16.51 -5.57 9.01
C GLN A 205 16.80 -5.22 7.55
N VAL A 206 16.30 -4.07 7.08
CA VAL A 206 16.60 -3.58 5.71
C VAL A 206 18.07 -3.22 5.57
N LYS A 207 18.68 -2.57 6.61
CA LYS A 207 20.09 -2.20 6.59
C LYS A 207 21.05 -3.38 6.74
N ALA A 208 20.57 -4.52 7.21
CA ALA A 208 21.38 -5.73 7.35
C ALA A 208 21.52 -6.52 6.02
N GLN A 209 20.86 -6.10 4.95
CA GLN A 209 20.98 -6.68 3.59
C GLN A 209 22.11 -6.01 2.80
#